data_17dfcd32e0d0ffd97ac9bfaf081e469e
#
_entry.id   17dfcd32e0d0ffd97ac9bfaf081e469e
#
_cell.length_a   1.000
_cell.length_b   1.000
_cell.length_c   1.000
_cell.angle_alpha   90.00
_cell.angle_beta   90.00
_cell.angle_gamma   90.00
#
_symmetry.space_group_name_H-M   'P 1'
#
loop_
_entity.id
_entity.type
_entity.pdbx_description
1 polymer ?
#
loop_
_entity_poly.entity_id
_entity_poly.type
_entity_poly.pdbx_seq_one_letter_code
_entity_poly.pdbx_strand_id
1 'polypeptide(L)'
;MDLTLEKNMTVTKKKASESPKTKETKEVPDYFGHRQRLKARFVADMGKTMADYELLELILIYAIPRKDVKPLAKALLRRYSNLASVLAAPLDNLLKNEGVGESVAILCGIIHACANKISWENLENKEAPILSNKKLIVDYCRSCIGYSGQEHLLIIYLNKHGKYIAQNIEQVGTIDAVMISPREIVSKALNHNAAAIILAHNHPSGNATPSNADIEMTKQVVRALKAIGVRVDDHLIVTPGSYYSMQEKVPFIF
;
A
#
# COMPACT_ATOMS: atom_id res chain seq x y z
N MET A 1 97.36 16.92 29.31
CA MET A 1 97.65 15.53 29.66
C MET A 1 96.54 14.74 29.02
N ASP A 2 96.77 14.37 27.85
CA ASP A 2 97.31 13.12 27.30
C ASP A 2 96.19 12.16 26.92
N LEU A 3 96.06 12.03 25.59
CA LEU A 3 96.22 10.82 24.79
C LEU A 3 95.17 9.72 25.10
N THR A 4 94.56 9.02 24.19
CA THR A 4 94.95 8.51 22.88
C THR A 4 93.72 7.88 22.19
N LEU A 5 93.64 8.07 20.91
CA LEU A 5 93.19 7.20 19.84
C LEU A 5 92.94 5.72 20.16
N GLU A 6 91.80 5.16 19.74
CA GLU A 6 91.89 3.98 18.84
C GLU A 6 90.63 3.75 18.03
N LYS A 7 90.88 3.41 16.77
CA LYS A 7 89.96 3.02 15.73
C LYS A 7 89.29 1.69 16.02
N ASN A 8 88.04 1.53 15.72
CA ASN A 8 87.60 0.23 15.12
C ASN A 8 86.44 0.37 14.16
N MET A 9 86.67 -0.06 12.98
CA MET A 9 85.75 -0.31 11.87
C MET A 9 84.78 -1.42 12.27
N THR A 10 83.45 -1.17 12.07
CA THR A 10 82.49 -2.27 12.05
C THR A 10 81.44 -2.03 10.99
N VAL A 11 81.58 -2.78 9.96
CA VAL A 11 80.69 -3.35 8.98
C VAL A 11 79.22 -2.90 8.98
N THR A 12 78.85 -2.19 7.96
CA THR A 12 77.49 -1.89 7.53
C THR A 12 76.70 -3.15 7.17
N LYS A 13 75.70 -3.54 7.97
CA LYS A 13 74.63 -4.46 7.54
C LYS A 13 73.53 -3.66 6.86
N LYS A 14 73.35 -3.92 5.58
CA LYS A 14 72.20 -3.47 4.77
C LYS A 14 70.91 -3.95 5.43
N LYS A 15 70.06 -3.02 5.87
CA LYS A 15 68.64 -3.30 6.18
C LYS A 15 67.91 -3.49 4.85
N ALA A 16 67.27 -4.64 4.70
CA ALA A 16 66.39 -4.97 3.63
C ALA A 16 65.20 -3.96 3.58
N SER A 17 64.91 -3.51 2.38
CA SER A 17 63.77 -2.67 2.07
C SER A 17 62.45 -3.45 2.31
N GLU A 18 61.70 -3.07 3.31
CA GLU A 18 60.29 -3.47 3.42
C GLU A 18 59.53 -2.82 2.26
N SER A 19 58.96 -3.65 1.42
CA SER A 19 57.98 -3.26 0.38
C SER A 19 56.75 -2.66 1.04
N PRO A 20 56.15 -1.59 0.49
CA PRO A 20 54.94 -1.00 1.02
C PRO A 20 53.80 -2.01 0.96
N LYS A 21 53.18 -2.32 2.11
CA LYS A 21 51.92 -3.07 2.17
C LYS A 21 50.88 -2.31 1.34
N THR A 22 50.49 -2.86 0.21
CA THR A 22 49.32 -2.46 -0.60
C THR A 22 48.11 -2.42 0.34
N LYS A 23 47.60 -1.24 0.62
CA LYS A 23 46.27 -1.07 1.22
C LYS A 23 45.27 -1.73 0.28
N GLU A 24 44.69 -2.83 0.69
CA GLU A 24 43.48 -3.38 0.08
C GLU A 24 42.46 -2.26 0.05
N THR A 25 42.21 -1.70 -1.12
CA THR A 25 41.05 -0.85 -1.38
C THR A 25 39.86 -1.76 -1.20
N LYS A 26 39.14 -1.64 -0.06
CA LYS A 26 37.83 -2.25 0.10
C LYS A 26 36.98 -1.77 -1.05
N GLU A 27 36.69 -2.65 -2.00
CA GLU A 27 35.76 -2.39 -3.10
C GLU A 27 34.47 -1.89 -2.46
N VAL A 28 34.09 -0.65 -2.79
CA VAL A 28 32.82 -0.07 -2.33
C VAL A 28 31.72 -0.87 -3.02
N PRO A 29 30.84 -1.57 -2.29
CA PRO A 29 29.83 -2.40 -2.91
C PRO A 29 29.01 -1.61 -3.93
N ASP A 30 28.76 -2.21 -5.10
CA ASP A 30 28.13 -1.58 -6.27
C ASP A 30 26.76 -0.92 -5.95
N TYR A 31 26.08 -1.40 -4.91
CA TYR A 31 24.83 -0.82 -4.43
C TYR A 31 24.97 0.58 -3.79
N PHE A 32 26.15 1.00 -3.37
CA PHE A 32 26.33 2.30 -2.71
C PHE A 32 26.13 3.45 -3.71
N GLY A 33 26.75 3.38 -4.88
CA GLY A 33 26.51 4.35 -5.97
C GLY A 33 25.10 4.23 -6.57
N HIS A 34 24.51 3.03 -6.57
CA HIS A 34 23.17 2.79 -7.07
C HIS A 34 22.10 3.53 -6.24
N ARG A 35 22.17 3.46 -4.91
CA ARG A 35 21.24 4.19 -4.02
C ARG A 35 21.23 5.70 -4.25
N GLN A 36 22.40 6.29 -4.43
CA GLN A 36 22.49 7.72 -4.72
C GLN A 36 21.90 8.07 -6.08
N ARG A 37 22.18 7.26 -7.12
CA ARG A 37 21.58 7.45 -8.45
C ARG A 37 20.06 7.32 -8.42
N LEU A 38 19.52 6.35 -7.68
CA LEU A 38 18.08 6.14 -7.56
C LEU A 38 17.40 7.33 -6.86
N LYS A 39 18.00 7.84 -5.78
CA LYS A 39 17.53 9.05 -5.09
C LYS A 39 17.59 10.28 -5.99
N ALA A 40 18.67 10.47 -6.74
CA ALA A 40 18.82 11.58 -7.67
C ALA A 40 17.76 11.55 -8.79
N ARG A 41 17.45 10.35 -9.31
CA ARG A 41 16.37 10.18 -10.30
C ARG A 41 15.00 10.55 -9.70
N PHE A 42 14.71 10.12 -8.48
CA PHE A 42 13.46 10.49 -7.80
C PHE A 42 13.34 12.01 -7.64
N VAL A 43 14.41 12.68 -7.22
CA VAL A 43 14.42 14.15 -7.03
C VAL A 43 14.23 14.89 -8.35
N ALA A 44 14.75 14.35 -9.47
CA ALA A 44 14.68 14.99 -10.77
C ALA A 44 13.25 15.20 -11.30
N ASP A 45 12.34 14.26 -11.01
CA ASP A 45 10.96 14.31 -11.52
C ASP A 45 9.89 13.87 -10.51
N MET A 46 10.27 13.75 -9.25
CA MET A 46 9.41 13.26 -8.16
C MET A 46 8.83 11.86 -8.45
N GLY A 47 9.63 11.01 -9.10
CA GLY A 47 9.30 9.62 -9.37
C GLY A 47 8.37 9.37 -10.56
N LYS A 48 8.02 10.39 -11.36
CA LYS A 48 7.06 10.27 -12.46
C LYS A 48 7.48 9.27 -13.54
N THR A 49 8.79 9.14 -13.79
CA THR A 49 9.36 8.21 -14.78
C THR A 49 9.87 6.92 -14.18
N MET A 50 9.76 6.74 -12.86
CA MET A 50 10.23 5.54 -12.17
C MET A 50 9.25 4.39 -12.32
N ALA A 51 9.78 3.20 -12.60
CA ALA A 51 8.97 1.98 -12.58
C ALA A 51 8.62 1.58 -11.13
N ASP A 52 7.55 0.81 -10.94
CA ASP A 52 7.09 0.33 -9.63
C ASP A 52 8.20 -0.30 -8.79
N TYR A 53 9.08 -1.12 -9.43
CA TYR A 53 10.17 -1.76 -8.70
C TYR A 53 11.23 -0.77 -8.21
N GLU A 54 11.44 0.35 -8.91
CA GLU A 54 12.40 1.39 -8.53
C GLU A 54 11.85 2.23 -7.38
N LEU A 55 10.55 2.55 -7.41
CA LEU A 55 9.86 3.21 -6.29
C LEU A 55 9.86 2.32 -5.05
N LEU A 56 9.52 1.04 -5.20
CA LEU A 56 9.56 0.11 -4.07
C LEU A 56 10.99 -0.07 -3.54
N GLU A 57 11.98 -0.20 -4.42
CA GLU A 57 13.39 -0.25 -4.03
C GLU A 57 13.79 0.99 -3.21
N LEU A 58 13.35 2.17 -3.66
CA LEU A 58 13.62 3.42 -2.94
C LEU A 58 12.98 3.43 -1.54
N ILE A 59 11.75 2.95 -1.40
CA ILE A 59 11.08 2.77 -0.10
C ILE A 59 11.89 1.81 0.79
N LEU A 60 12.27 0.66 0.25
CA LEU A 60 13.02 -0.37 0.99
C LEU A 60 14.41 0.11 1.44
N ILE A 61 15.06 0.99 0.67
CA ILE A 61 16.35 1.61 1.03
C ILE A 61 16.27 2.36 2.38
N TYR A 62 15.14 2.97 2.70
CA TYR A 62 14.95 3.67 3.98
C TYR A 62 14.70 2.72 5.15
N ALA A 63 14.08 1.56 4.91
CA ALA A 63 13.81 0.57 5.95
C ALA A 63 14.97 -0.43 6.16
N ILE A 64 15.77 -0.68 5.11
CA ILE A 64 16.87 -1.66 5.13
C ILE A 64 18.19 -0.95 4.76
N PRO A 65 18.95 -0.44 5.74
CA PRO A 65 20.25 0.15 5.46
C PRO A 65 21.28 -0.92 5.06
N ARG A 66 22.21 -0.56 4.17
CA ARG A 66 23.42 -1.31 3.83
C ARG A 66 23.24 -2.66 3.11
N LYS A 67 22.05 -3.00 2.59
CA LYS A 67 21.82 -4.20 1.77
C LYS A 67 21.35 -3.82 0.37
N ASP A 68 21.61 -4.68 -0.62
CA ASP A 68 20.93 -4.60 -1.91
C ASP A 68 19.48 -5.05 -1.71
N VAL A 69 18.54 -4.13 -1.94
CA VAL A 69 17.10 -4.37 -1.78
C VAL A 69 16.36 -4.56 -3.11
N LYS A 70 17.06 -4.43 -4.24
CA LYS A 70 16.48 -4.61 -5.56
C LYS A 70 15.90 -6.02 -5.79
N PRO A 71 16.57 -7.11 -5.37
CA PRO A 71 15.99 -8.44 -5.46
C PRO A 71 14.70 -8.58 -4.66
N LEU A 72 14.66 -8.00 -3.45
CA LEU A 72 13.48 -8.00 -2.58
C LEU A 72 12.33 -7.21 -3.21
N ALA A 73 12.58 -6.01 -3.76
CA ALA A 73 11.56 -5.22 -4.44
C ALA A 73 10.92 -6.01 -5.59
N LYS A 74 11.74 -6.66 -6.42
CA LYS A 74 11.24 -7.50 -7.52
C LYS A 74 10.47 -8.74 -7.04
N ALA A 75 10.89 -9.35 -5.93
CA ALA A 75 10.20 -10.52 -5.36
C ALA A 75 8.81 -10.13 -4.82
N LEU A 76 8.72 -9.01 -4.11
CA LEU A 76 7.44 -8.49 -3.60
C LEU A 76 6.49 -8.14 -4.76
N LEU A 77 6.96 -7.44 -5.79
CA LEU A 77 6.10 -7.13 -6.95
C LEU A 77 5.64 -8.37 -7.71
N ARG A 78 6.46 -9.41 -7.81
CA ARG A 78 6.02 -10.69 -8.39
C ARG A 78 4.92 -11.36 -7.56
N ARG A 79 4.99 -11.24 -6.24
CA ARG A 79 4.00 -11.86 -5.34
C ARG A 79 2.69 -11.06 -5.27
N TYR A 80 2.76 -9.73 -5.25
CA TYR A 80 1.61 -8.85 -5.05
C TYR A 80 1.14 -8.13 -6.31
N SER A 81 1.77 -8.38 -7.46
CA SER A 81 1.44 -7.89 -8.79
C SER A 81 1.76 -6.43 -9.08
N ASN A 82 1.64 -5.50 -8.14
CA ASN A 82 1.91 -4.07 -8.32
C ASN A 82 2.30 -3.40 -7.00
N LEU A 83 2.80 -2.16 -7.08
CA LEU A 83 3.25 -1.39 -5.93
C LEU A 83 2.13 -1.15 -4.90
N ALA A 84 0.94 -0.77 -5.37
CA ALA A 84 -0.18 -0.47 -4.48
C ALA A 84 -0.60 -1.71 -3.68
N SER A 85 -0.62 -2.89 -4.29
CA SER A 85 -0.91 -4.17 -3.61
C SER A 85 0.17 -4.55 -2.59
N VAL A 86 1.44 -4.23 -2.84
CA VAL A 86 2.50 -4.41 -1.83
C VAL A 86 2.25 -3.50 -0.63
N LEU A 87 1.96 -2.22 -0.87
CA LEU A 87 1.77 -1.22 0.19
C LEU A 87 0.50 -1.48 1.01
N ALA A 88 -0.56 -2.00 0.37
CA ALA A 88 -1.84 -2.33 1.00
C ALA A 88 -1.88 -3.72 1.66
N ALA A 89 -0.82 -4.54 1.48
CA ALA A 89 -0.81 -5.90 2.02
C ALA A 89 -0.84 -5.90 3.56
N PRO A 90 -1.62 -6.80 4.19
CA PRO A 90 -1.63 -6.95 5.64
C PRO A 90 -0.22 -7.20 6.20
N LEU A 91 0.06 -6.63 7.37
CA LEU A 91 1.36 -6.70 8.04
C LEU A 91 1.87 -8.15 8.15
N ASP A 92 1.01 -9.06 8.63
CA ASP A 92 1.33 -10.48 8.79
C ASP A 92 1.66 -11.18 7.47
N ASN A 93 1.05 -10.74 6.36
CA ASN A 93 1.35 -11.28 5.04
C ASN A 93 2.66 -10.75 4.48
N LEU A 94 3.00 -9.49 4.75
CA LEU A 94 4.30 -8.92 4.40
C LEU A 94 5.43 -9.63 5.17
N LEU A 95 5.26 -9.86 6.46
CA LEU A 95 6.26 -10.52 7.32
C LEU A 95 6.56 -11.95 6.92
N LYS A 96 5.66 -12.64 6.20
CA LYS A 96 5.91 -14.00 5.65
C LYS A 96 6.89 -14.00 4.46
N ASN A 97 7.32 -12.83 3.96
CA ASN A 97 8.26 -12.76 2.84
C ASN A 97 9.70 -12.72 3.38
N GLU A 98 10.55 -13.56 2.84
CA GLU A 98 11.98 -13.56 3.16
C GLU A 98 12.59 -12.17 2.90
N GLY A 99 13.34 -11.66 3.86
CA GLY A 99 13.97 -10.33 3.79
C GLY A 99 13.06 -9.16 4.21
N VAL A 100 11.78 -9.39 4.50
CA VAL A 100 10.87 -8.39 5.04
C VAL A 100 10.88 -8.47 6.56
N GLY A 101 11.42 -7.44 7.20
CA GLY A 101 11.32 -7.24 8.64
C GLY A 101 10.18 -6.28 9.00
N GLU A 102 9.94 -6.15 10.32
CA GLU A 102 8.88 -5.30 10.86
C GLU A 102 8.95 -3.85 10.34
N SER A 103 10.15 -3.26 10.26
CA SER A 103 10.34 -1.89 9.75
C SER A 103 9.85 -1.72 8.31
N VAL A 104 10.02 -2.74 7.45
CA VAL A 104 9.54 -2.72 6.07
C VAL A 104 8.01 -2.79 6.05
N ALA A 105 7.44 -3.73 6.81
CA ALA A 105 5.99 -3.92 6.86
C ALA A 105 5.27 -2.69 7.42
N ILE A 106 5.80 -2.10 8.49
CA ILE A 106 5.27 -0.84 9.06
C ILE A 106 5.39 0.31 8.07
N LEU A 107 6.52 0.48 7.39
CA LEU A 107 6.71 1.56 6.42
C LEU A 107 5.72 1.47 5.26
N CYS A 108 5.49 0.26 4.72
CA CYS A 108 4.45 0.04 3.71
C CYS A 108 3.06 0.44 4.24
N GLY A 109 2.71 0.00 5.45
CA GLY A 109 1.44 0.36 6.10
C GLY A 109 1.27 1.87 6.31
N ILE A 110 2.34 2.58 6.73
CA ILE A 110 2.31 4.04 6.89
C ILE A 110 2.03 4.72 5.55
N ILE A 111 2.73 4.33 4.49
CA ILE A 111 2.54 4.94 3.15
C ILE A 111 1.10 4.70 2.68
N HIS A 112 0.57 3.48 2.86
CA HIS A 112 -0.81 3.16 2.52
C HIS A 112 -1.81 3.98 3.33
N ALA A 113 -1.63 4.09 4.64
CA ALA A 113 -2.48 4.90 5.52
C ALA A 113 -2.47 6.40 5.12
N CYS A 114 -1.30 6.95 4.79
CA CYS A 114 -1.19 8.33 4.30
C CYS A 114 -1.92 8.52 2.96
N ALA A 115 -1.79 7.58 2.02
CA ALA A 115 -2.49 7.63 0.74
C ALA A 115 -4.01 7.61 0.92
N ASN A 116 -4.53 6.74 1.82
CA ASN A 116 -5.94 6.68 2.17
C ASN A 116 -6.43 7.98 2.80
N LYS A 117 -5.65 8.55 3.71
CA LYS A 117 -6.00 9.83 4.36
C LYS A 117 -6.08 10.98 3.36
N ILE A 118 -5.12 11.09 2.44
CA ILE A 118 -5.13 12.09 1.37
C ILE A 118 -6.35 11.89 0.45
N SER A 119 -6.63 10.65 0.06
CA SER A 119 -7.80 10.33 -0.76
C SER A 119 -9.11 10.71 -0.05
N TRP A 120 -9.15 10.48 1.27
CA TRP A 120 -10.26 10.88 2.11
C TRP A 120 -10.44 12.40 2.16
N GLU A 121 -9.39 13.16 2.47
CA GLU A 121 -9.45 14.62 2.56
C GLU A 121 -9.90 15.26 1.23
N ASN A 122 -9.52 14.67 0.10
CA ASN A 122 -10.01 15.09 -1.23
C ASN A 122 -11.50 14.86 -1.43
N LEU A 123 -12.11 13.89 -0.73
CA LEU A 123 -13.54 13.63 -0.73
C LEU A 123 -14.30 14.55 0.21
N GLU A 124 -13.80 14.69 1.44
CA GLU A 124 -14.47 15.40 2.54
C GLU A 124 -14.53 16.91 2.32
N ASN A 125 -13.47 17.50 1.77
CA ASN A 125 -13.33 18.95 1.56
C ASN A 125 -14.27 19.53 0.48
N LYS A 126 -15.20 18.76 -0.08
CA LYS A 126 -16.19 19.26 -1.03
C LYS A 126 -17.52 19.55 -0.34
N GLU A 127 -18.03 20.76 -0.56
CA GLU A 127 -19.38 21.13 -0.09
C GLU A 127 -20.49 20.28 -0.73
N ALA A 128 -20.21 19.67 -1.88
CA ALA A 128 -21.11 18.82 -2.64
C ALA A 128 -21.27 17.40 -2.05
N PRO A 129 -22.41 16.72 -2.30
CA PRO A 129 -22.59 15.32 -1.94
C PRO A 129 -21.47 14.43 -2.49
N ILE A 130 -21.10 13.37 -1.75
CA ILE A 130 -19.99 12.47 -2.11
C ILE A 130 -20.12 11.89 -3.52
N LEU A 131 -21.33 11.49 -3.90
CA LEU A 131 -21.61 10.94 -5.24
C LEU A 131 -21.59 11.96 -6.38
N SER A 132 -21.48 13.25 -6.09
CA SER A 132 -21.33 14.28 -7.14
C SER A 132 -20.04 14.11 -7.96
N ASN A 133 -19.05 13.37 -7.43
CA ASN A 133 -17.83 13.01 -8.12
C ASN A 133 -17.56 11.51 -8.03
N LYS A 134 -18.17 10.74 -8.93
CA LYS A 134 -18.05 9.27 -8.99
C LYS A 134 -16.59 8.82 -9.00
N LYS A 135 -15.71 9.50 -9.71
CA LYS A 135 -14.31 9.14 -9.79
C LYS A 135 -13.64 9.17 -8.42
N LEU A 136 -13.86 10.21 -7.64
CA LEU A 136 -13.23 10.34 -6.32
C LEU A 136 -13.70 9.26 -5.35
N ILE A 137 -15.00 8.93 -5.33
CA ILE A 137 -15.50 7.86 -4.46
C ILE A 137 -14.97 6.49 -4.88
N VAL A 138 -14.88 6.22 -6.18
CA VAL A 138 -14.29 4.99 -6.70
C VAL A 138 -12.81 4.89 -6.34
N ASP A 139 -12.04 5.97 -6.52
CA ASP A 139 -10.61 6.01 -6.18
C ASP A 139 -10.41 5.83 -4.67
N TYR A 140 -11.27 6.41 -3.85
CA TYR A 140 -11.28 6.20 -2.41
C TYR A 140 -11.59 4.74 -2.03
N CYS A 141 -12.69 4.16 -2.55
CA CYS A 141 -13.04 2.77 -2.30
C CYS A 141 -11.90 1.83 -2.76
N ARG A 142 -11.30 2.11 -3.92
CA ARG A 142 -10.16 1.35 -4.42
C ARG A 142 -8.95 1.44 -3.49
N SER A 143 -8.63 2.62 -2.97
CA SER A 143 -7.52 2.80 -2.02
C SER A 143 -7.74 2.04 -0.72
N CYS A 144 -8.99 1.97 -0.24
CA CYS A 144 -9.32 1.27 0.99
C CYS A 144 -9.27 -0.26 0.85
N ILE A 145 -9.86 -0.80 -0.20
CA ILE A 145 -10.10 -2.25 -0.32
C ILE A 145 -9.64 -2.85 -1.65
N GLY A 146 -9.48 -2.07 -2.72
CA GLY A 146 -9.30 -2.57 -4.08
C GLY A 146 -8.00 -3.35 -4.33
N TYR A 147 -7.02 -3.20 -3.47
CA TYR A 147 -5.71 -3.89 -3.56
C TYR A 147 -5.58 -5.08 -2.61
N SER A 148 -6.62 -5.38 -1.84
CA SER A 148 -6.62 -6.54 -0.95
C SER A 148 -6.69 -7.84 -1.75
N GLY A 149 -5.93 -8.84 -1.31
CA GLY A 149 -6.03 -10.21 -1.82
C GLY A 149 -7.23 -11.00 -1.25
N GLN A 150 -8.02 -10.39 -0.37
CA GLN A 150 -9.25 -10.95 0.21
C GLN A 150 -10.42 -10.04 -0.11
N GLU A 151 -11.61 -10.59 -0.19
CA GLU A 151 -12.82 -9.80 -0.38
C GLU A 151 -13.18 -9.04 0.89
N HIS A 152 -13.46 -7.76 0.75
CA HIS A 152 -13.92 -6.86 1.79
C HIS A 152 -15.15 -6.11 1.32
N LEU A 153 -16.05 -5.82 2.25
CA LEU A 153 -17.17 -4.92 2.04
C LEU A 153 -16.91 -3.64 2.82
N LEU A 154 -16.82 -2.53 2.12
CA LEU A 154 -16.78 -1.18 2.66
C LEU A 154 -18.20 -0.62 2.64
N ILE A 155 -18.68 -0.13 3.77
CA ILE A 155 -19.98 0.54 3.92
C ILE A 155 -19.69 1.98 4.30
N ILE A 156 -20.17 2.92 3.50
CA ILE A 156 -20.04 4.36 3.75
C ILE A 156 -21.42 4.89 4.12
N TYR A 157 -21.54 5.54 5.26
CA TYR A 157 -22.78 6.10 5.80
C TYR A 157 -22.87 7.59 5.50
N LEU A 158 -24.04 8.03 5.01
CA LEU A 158 -24.28 9.38 4.55
C LEU A 158 -25.45 10.01 5.29
N ASN A 159 -25.36 11.32 5.53
CA ASN A 159 -26.47 12.11 6.03
C ASN A 159 -27.49 12.43 4.91
N LYS A 160 -28.56 13.15 5.28
CA LYS A 160 -29.61 13.56 4.31
C LYS A 160 -29.13 14.44 3.17
N HIS A 161 -27.97 15.07 3.30
CA HIS A 161 -27.33 15.90 2.27
C HIS A 161 -26.33 15.12 1.42
N GLY A 162 -26.21 13.80 1.59
CA GLY A 162 -25.25 12.96 0.90
C GLY A 162 -23.80 13.18 1.35
N LYS A 163 -23.60 13.78 2.53
CA LYS A 163 -22.28 13.96 3.12
C LYS A 163 -21.93 12.78 4.04
N TYR A 164 -20.67 12.47 4.13
CA TYR A 164 -20.14 11.40 4.96
C TYR A 164 -20.44 11.58 6.45
N ILE A 165 -20.73 10.47 7.11
CA ILE A 165 -20.87 10.36 8.56
C ILE A 165 -19.78 9.44 9.13
N ALA A 166 -19.71 8.21 8.61
CA ALA A 166 -18.85 7.14 9.08
C ALA A 166 -18.64 6.08 7.99
N GLN A 167 -17.77 5.14 8.27
CA GLN A 167 -17.61 3.93 7.43
C GLN A 167 -17.23 2.73 8.27
N ASN A 168 -17.50 1.54 7.73
CA ASN A 168 -17.00 0.27 8.24
C ASN A 168 -16.38 -0.52 7.07
N ILE A 169 -15.29 -1.22 7.35
CA ILE A 169 -14.72 -2.23 6.46
C ILE A 169 -14.91 -3.57 7.14
N GLU A 170 -15.58 -4.49 6.44
CA GLU A 170 -15.85 -5.83 6.92
C GLU A 170 -15.14 -6.83 6.00
N GLN A 171 -14.51 -7.83 6.59
CA GLN A 171 -13.95 -8.91 5.82
C GLN A 171 -15.07 -9.86 5.39
N VAL A 172 -15.23 -10.04 4.09
CA VAL A 172 -16.11 -11.06 3.54
C VAL A 172 -15.31 -12.36 3.54
N GLY A 173 -15.69 -13.32 4.37
CA GLY A 173 -14.86 -14.48 4.65
C GLY A 173 -14.66 -15.43 3.47
N THR A 174 -13.71 -16.38 3.66
CA THR A 174 -13.38 -17.49 2.74
C THR A 174 -14.54 -18.47 2.57
N ILE A 175 -14.59 -19.10 1.41
CA ILE A 175 -15.40 -20.22 0.86
C ILE A 175 -16.70 -20.68 1.62
N ASP A 176 -16.78 -20.58 2.93
CA ASP A 176 -17.94 -20.94 3.76
C ASP A 176 -18.42 -19.82 4.69
N ALA A 177 -17.93 -18.60 4.54
CA ALA A 177 -18.13 -17.55 5.53
C ALA A 177 -19.13 -16.49 5.11
N VAL A 178 -20.02 -16.36 5.98
CA VAL A 178 -20.97 -15.32 6.32
C VAL A 178 -20.74 -14.00 5.58
N MET A 179 -21.43 -13.85 4.46
CA MET A 179 -21.76 -12.52 3.95
C MET A 179 -22.38 -11.74 5.11
N ILE A 180 -21.96 -10.50 5.32
CA ILE A 180 -22.57 -9.62 6.32
C ILE A 180 -24.08 -9.64 6.10
N SER A 181 -24.80 -10.01 7.14
CA SER A 181 -26.26 -10.14 7.02
C SER A 181 -26.88 -8.75 6.78
N PRO A 182 -27.94 -8.63 5.98
CA PRO A 182 -28.68 -7.38 5.85
C PRO A 182 -29.08 -6.79 7.21
N ARG A 183 -29.32 -7.63 8.22
CA ARG A 183 -29.62 -7.21 9.59
C ARG A 183 -28.47 -6.42 10.24
N GLU A 184 -27.23 -6.84 10.04
CA GLU A 184 -26.06 -6.13 10.57
C GLU A 184 -25.86 -4.79 9.88
N ILE A 185 -26.06 -4.72 8.57
CA ILE A 185 -25.99 -3.47 7.80
C ILE A 185 -27.06 -2.49 8.29
N VAL A 186 -28.29 -2.96 8.49
CA VAL A 186 -29.40 -2.18 9.06
C VAL A 186 -29.04 -1.66 10.45
N SER A 187 -28.55 -2.52 11.34
CA SER A 187 -28.13 -2.12 12.69
C SER A 187 -27.07 -1.04 12.68
N LYS A 188 -26.04 -1.19 11.81
CA LYS A 188 -24.98 -0.19 11.68
C LYS A 188 -25.48 1.12 11.08
N ALA A 189 -26.37 1.07 10.08
CA ALA A 189 -26.98 2.26 9.50
C ALA A 189 -27.79 3.06 10.53
N LEU A 190 -28.54 2.38 11.37
CA LEU A 190 -29.28 3.01 12.49
C LEU A 190 -28.33 3.60 13.53
N ASN A 191 -27.30 2.88 13.94
CA ASN A 191 -26.31 3.35 14.92
C ASN A 191 -25.59 4.63 14.46
N HIS A 192 -25.37 4.78 13.16
CA HIS A 192 -24.78 5.97 12.57
C HIS A 192 -25.82 7.05 12.22
N ASN A 193 -27.10 6.79 12.44
CA ASN A 193 -28.19 7.69 12.04
C ASN A 193 -28.10 8.10 10.56
N ALA A 194 -27.78 7.11 9.71
CA ALA A 194 -27.56 7.31 8.29
C ALA A 194 -28.88 7.52 7.55
N ALA A 195 -28.92 8.49 6.63
CA ALA A 195 -30.03 8.68 5.69
C ALA A 195 -29.82 7.91 4.37
N ALA A 196 -28.57 7.60 4.05
CA ALA A 196 -28.20 6.77 2.91
C ALA A 196 -26.88 6.03 3.18
N ILE A 197 -26.63 4.97 2.40
CA ILE A 197 -25.35 4.28 2.39
C ILE A 197 -24.84 4.10 0.96
N ILE A 198 -23.51 3.96 0.83
CA ILE A 198 -22.86 3.42 -0.36
C ILE A 198 -22.19 2.11 0.07
N LEU A 199 -22.41 1.06 -0.70
CA LEU A 199 -21.71 -0.21 -0.58
C LEU A 199 -20.54 -0.22 -1.58
N ALA A 200 -19.40 -0.77 -1.18
CA ALA A 200 -18.33 -1.11 -2.11
C ALA A 200 -17.69 -2.42 -1.69
N HIS A 201 -17.45 -3.34 -2.63
CA HIS A 201 -16.64 -4.51 -2.38
C HIS A 201 -15.58 -4.68 -3.44
N ASN A 202 -14.51 -5.39 -3.11
CA ASN A 202 -13.44 -5.66 -4.06
C ASN A 202 -13.49 -7.09 -4.58
N HIS A 203 -13.12 -7.26 -5.84
CA HIS A 203 -12.87 -8.56 -6.44
C HIS A 203 -11.35 -8.78 -6.63
N PRO A 204 -10.72 -9.64 -5.83
CA PRO A 204 -9.29 -9.97 -5.97
C PRO A 204 -8.93 -10.59 -7.33
N SER A 205 -9.92 -11.19 -8.02
CA SER A 205 -9.75 -11.72 -9.38
C SER A 205 -9.42 -10.66 -10.44
N GLY A 206 -9.66 -9.37 -10.14
CA GLY A 206 -9.50 -8.26 -11.09
C GLY A 206 -10.69 -8.03 -12.02
N ASN A 207 -11.72 -8.89 -12.00
CA ASN A 207 -12.96 -8.70 -12.75
C ASN A 207 -14.01 -7.97 -11.91
N ALA A 208 -14.36 -6.75 -12.27
CA ALA A 208 -15.34 -5.94 -11.54
C ALA A 208 -16.81 -6.30 -11.86
N THR A 209 -17.08 -7.29 -12.71
CA THR A 209 -18.46 -7.70 -13.01
C THR A 209 -19.09 -8.36 -11.76
N PRO A 210 -20.32 -7.92 -11.36
CA PRO A 210 -21.00 -8.51 -10.22
C PRO A 210 -21.35 -9.96 -10.45
N SER A 211 -21.23 -10.78 -9.43
CA SER A 211 -21.80 -12.13 -9.39
C SER A 211 -23.32 -12.07 -9.15
N ASN A 212 -24.00 -13.19 -9.38
CA ASN A 212 -25.43 -13.31 -9.02
C ASN A 212 -25.64 -13.17 -7.50
N ALA A 213 -24.67 -13.61 -6.69
CA ALA A 213 -24.70 -13.46 -5.24
C ALA A 213 -24.61 -11.98 -4.82
N ASP A 214 -23.76 -11.18 -5.47
CA ASP A 214 -23.66 -9.74 -5.23
C ASP A 214 -24.94 -9.01 -5.53
N ILE A 215 -25.57 -9.36 -6.66
CA ILE A 215 -26.85 -8.80 -7.08
C ILE A 215 -27.95 -9.12 -6.06
N GLU A 216 -28.03 -10.37 -5.63
CA GLU A 216 -29.07 -10.80 -4.70
C GLU A 216 -28.87 -10.21 -3.30
N MET A 217 -27.64 -10.18 -2.81
CA MET A 217 -27.28 -9.51 -1.56
C MET A 217 -27.66 -8.02 -1.60
N THR A 218 -27.33 -7.34 -2.70
CA THR A 218 -27.68 -5.93 -2.87
C THR A 218 -29.19 -5.71 -2.80
N LYS A 219 -29.99 -6.53 -3.49
CA LYS A 219 -31.46 -6.47 -3.43
C LYS A 219 -31.99 -6.64 -2.00
N GLN A 220 -31.43 -7.60 -1.25
CA GLN A 220 -31.84 -7.85 0.14
C GLN A 220 -31.52 -6.64 1.03
N VAL A 221 -30.32 -6.05 0.89
CA VAL A 221 -29.92 -4.85 1.64
C VAL A 221 -30.78 -3.66 1.29
N VAL A 222 -31.03 -3.40 -0.01
CA VAL A 222 -31.91 -2.32 -0.46
C VAL A 222 -33.31 -2.45 0.13
N ARG A 223 -33.91 -3.65 0.08
CA ARG A 223 -35.25 -3.90 0.67
C ARG A 223 -35.26 -3.65 2.18
N ALA A 224 -34.25 -4.16 2.90
CA ALA A 224 -34.15 -4.04 4.35
C ALA A 224 -33.98 -2.57 4.79
N LEU A 225 -33.13 -1.81 4.14
CA LEU A 225 -32.87 -0.40 4.45
C LEU A 225 -34.03 0.50 4.04
N LYS A 226 -34.69 0.22 2.91
CA LYS A 226 -35.90 0.95 2.48
C LYS A 226 -37.03 0.87 3.51
N ALA A 227 -37.16 -0.27 4.20
CA ALA A 227 -38.18 -0.46 5.24
C ALA A 227 -37.98 0.47 6.46
N ILE A 228 -36.77 0.98 6.67
CA ILE A 228 -36.42 1.91 7.74
C ILE A 228 -36.12 3.34 7.25
N GLY A 229 -36.42 3.65 5.98
CA GLY A 229 -36.24 4.98 5.39
C GLY A 229 -34.79 5.33 5.03
N VAL A 230 -33.88 4.36 4.97
CA VAL A 230 -32.47 4.55 4.57
C VAL A 230 -32.30 4.11 3.10
N ARG A 231 -31.66 4.96 2.29
CA ARG A 231 -31.40 4.64 0.87
C ARG A 231 -30.08 3.89 0.72
N VAL A 232 -29.99 3.08 -0.32
CA VAL A 232 -28.71 2.62 -0.87
C VAL A 232 -28.45 3.43 -2.13
N ASP A 233 -27.48 4.33 -2.10
CA ASP A 233 -27.22 5.27 -3.19
C ASP A 233 -26.37 4.64 -4.30
N ASP A 234 -25.54 3.64 -3.98
CA ASP A 234 -24.82 2.81 -4.97
C ASP A 234 -24.25 1.53 -4.33
N HIS A 235 -23.92 0.56 -5.16
CA HIS A 235 -23.06 -0.55 -4.83
C HIS A 235 -21.93 -0.65 -5.87
N LEU A 236 -20.72 -0.33 -5.43
CA LEU A 236 -19.52 -0.29 -6.25
C LEU A 236 -18.73 -1.61 -6.12
N ILE A 237 -18.33 -2.19 -7.24
CA ILE A 237 -17.36 -3.27 -7.23
C ILE A 237 -16.05 -2.69 -7.74
N VAL A 238 -14.98 -2.79 -6.94
CA VAL A 238 -13.69 -2.16 -7.25
C VAL A 238 -12.59 -3.21 -7.40
N THR A 239 -11.71 -2.98 -8.37
CA THR A 239 -10.50 -3.74 -8.59
C THR A 239 -9.33 -2.78 -8.78
N PRO A 240 -8.06 -3.24 -8.80
CA PRO A 240 -6.93 -2.34 -9.07
C PRO A 240 -7.05 -1.55 -10.37
N GLY A 241 -7.64 -2.14 -11.42
CA GLY A 241 -7.68 -1.54 -12.76
C GLY A 241 -9.05 -1.08 -13.24
N SER A 242 -10.15 -1.51 -12.59
CA SER A 242 -11.51 -1.23 -13.06
C SER A 242 -12.50 -1.04 -11.91
N TYR A 243 -13.73 -0.68 -12.25
CA TYR A 243 -14.84 -0.68 -11.31
C TYR A 243 -16.17 -0.92 -12.03
N TYR A 244 -17.18 -1.30 -11.27
CA TYR A 244 -18.55 -1.43 -11.72
C TYR A 244 -19.49 -0.73 -10.73
N SER A 245 -20.37 0.13 -11.21
CA SER A 245 -21.44 0.75 -10.42
C SER A 245 -22.74 0.02 -10.72
N MET A 246 -23.32 -0.62 -9.73
CA MET A 246 -24.59 -1.34 -9.91
C MET A 246 -25.74 -0.36 -10.12
N GLN A 247 -25.72 0.79 -9.46
CA GLN A 247 -26.74 1.83 -9.67
C GLN A 247 -26.79 2.34 -11.12
N GLU A 248 -25.62 2.49 -11.79
CA GLU A 248 -25.56 2.92 -13.19
C GLU A 248 -25.96 1.82 -14.18
N LYS A 249 -25.61 0.58 -13.90
CA LYS A 249 -25.74 -0.54 -14.84
C LYS A 249 -27.00 -1.37 -14.63
N VAL A 250 -27.50 -1.45 -13.41
CA VAL A 250 -28.68 -2.23 -13.00
C VAL A 250 -29.59 -1.44 -12.04
N PRO A 251 -30.02 -0.21 -12.40
CA PRO A 251 -30.70 0.73 -11.48
C PRO A 251 -32.02 0.19 -10.91
N PHE A 252 -32.63 -0.79 -11.53
CA PHE A 252 -33.90 -1.40 -11.08
C PHE A 252 -33.78 -2.19 -9.76
N ILE A 253 -32.58 -2.33 -9.21
CA ILE A 253 -32.32 -2.97 -7.92
C ILE A 253 -32.56 -1.98 -6.76
N PHE A 254 -32.35 -0.68 -6.97
CA PHE A 254 -32.33 0.39 -5.96
C PHE A 254 -33.67 1.07 -5.70
#